data_fc06f4a7704043202cfa1f983bc77ddd
#
_entry.id   fc06f4a7704043202cfa1f983bc77ddd
#
_cell.length_a   1.000
_cell.length_b   1.000
_cell.length_c   1.000
_cell.angle_alpha   90.00
_cell.angle_beta   90.00
_cell.angle_gamma   90.00
#
_symmetry.space_group_name_H-M   'P 1'
#
loop_
_entity.id
_entity.type
_entity.pdbx_description
1 polymer ?
#
loop_
_entity_poly.entity_id
_entity_poly.type
_entity_poly.pdbx_seq_one_letter_code
_entity_poly.pdbx_strand_id
1 'polypeptide(L)'
;MIEKIVLSRNIEYAGWSESITETDPALAKECVCIDFTTPAAFRANYKFLAENFKAVVVGTTGWADIKDEVFAYFEKCGTPMIWASNFSIGVNVFFAVTEYISKLLGDAGGYNPYMVEMHHCHKLDAPSGTARSLGDIVDANMGTNVDIQSVRCGEIPGIHTIGFEGANDRITMTHEAFSREGFAAGAVEAALRTEGLSGVHEFRELLLR
;
A
#
# COMPACT_ATOMS: atom_id res chain seq x y z
N MET A 1 -1.40 5.52 -15.98
CA MET A 1 -0.17 5.69 -15.15
C MET A 1 0.70 4.44 -15.20
N ILE A 2 0.20 3.27 -14.81
CA ILE A 2 0.92 1.98 -14.85
C ILE A 2 1.47 1.70 -16.24
N GLU A 3 0.64 1.76 -17.30
CA GLU A 3 1.05 1.58 -18.70
C GLU A 3 2.28 2.43 -19.07
N LYS A 4 2.25 3.74 -18.75
CA LYS A 4 3.36 4.65 -19.02
C LYS A 4 4.67 4.17 -18.37
N ILE A 5 4.60 3.68 -17.12
CA ILE A 5 5.77 3.19 -16.37
C ILE A 5 6.28 1.88 -16.99
N VAL A 6 5.38 0.93 -17.29
CA VAL A 6 5.70 -0.35 -17.91
C VAL A 6 6.42 -0.14 -19.24
N LEU A 7 5.86 0.70 -20.12
CA LEU A 7 6.46 1.01 -21.42
C LEU A 7 7.80 1.75 -21.29
N SER A 8 7.92 2.69 -20.34
CA SER A 8 9.20 3.43 -20.13
C SER A 8 10.34 2.55 -19.62
N ARG A 9 10.00 1.42 -18.99
CA ARG A 9 10.97 0.43 -18.48
C ARG A 9 11.21 -0.73 -19.45
N ASN A 10 10.64 -0.68 -20.67
CA ASN A 10 10.67 -1.78 -21.64
C ASN A 10 10.20 -3.12 -21.08
N ILE A 11 9.20 -3.08 -20.19
CA ILE A 11 8.51 -4.26 -19.69
C ILE A 11 7.40 -4.61 -20.69
N GLU A 12 7.22 -5.90 -20.97
CA GLU A 12 6.16 -6.38 -21.85
C GLU A 12 4.78 -5.97 -21.30
N TYR A 13 3.93 -5.42 -22.16
CA TYR A 13 2.63 -4.89 -21.79
C TYR A 13 1.53 -5.52 -22.63
N ALA A 14 0.71 -6.33 -21.99
CA ALA A 14 -0.40 -7.03 -22.64
C ALA A 14 -1.64 -6.18 -22.88
N GLY A 15 -1.72 -4.99 -22.25
CA GLY A 15 -2.86 -4.09 -22.39
C GLY A 15 -3.57 -3.80 -21.07
N TRP A 16 -4.78 -3.21 -21.16
CA TRP A 16 -5.67 -2.93 -20.06
C TRP A 16 -7.10 -3.34 -20.43
N SER A 17 -7.94 -3.60 -19.42
CA SER A 17 -9.33 -4.00 -19.64
C SER A 17 -10.23 -3.37 -18.57
N GLU A 18 -11.42 -2.93 -18.99
CA GLU A 18 -12.52 -2.59 -18.07
C GLU A 18 -13.35 -3.83 -17.68
N SER A 19 -13.32 -4.86 -18.55
CA SER A 19 -14.03 -6.14 -18.38
C SER A 19 -13.03 -7.29 -18.28
N ILE A 20 -12.38 -7.41 -17.14
CA ILE A 20 -11.27 -8.37 -16.96
C ILE A 20 -11.68 -9.82 -17.26
N THR A 21 -12.94 -10.17 -17.04
CA THR A 21 -13.51 -11.51 -17.30
C THR A 21 -13.64 -11.83 -18.80
N GLU A 22 -13.48 -10.85 -19.68
CA GLU A 22 -13.45 -11.04 -21.15
C GLU A 22 -12.02 -11.26 -21.68
N THR A 23 -11.02 -11.20 -20.81
CA THR A 23 -9.62 -11.48 -21.19
C THR A 23 -9.48 -12.95 -21.65
N ASP A 24 -8.79 -13.15 -22.78
CA ASP A 24 -8.46 -14.50 -23.23
C ASP A 24 -7.70 -15.25 -22.14
N PRO A 25 -8.22 -16.40 -21.67
CA PRO A 25 -7.56 -17.19 -20.62
C PRO A 25 -6.14 -17.65 -20.98
N ALA A 26 -5.84 -17.84 -22.25
CA ALA A 26 -4.49 -18.21 -22.69
C ALA A 26 -3.51 -17.04 -22.48
N LEU A 27 -3.93 -15.82 -22.80
CA LEU A 27 -3.15 -14.61 -22.54
C LEU A 27 -3.03 -14.34 -21.03
N ALA A 28 -4.12 -14.47 -20.29
CA ALA A 28 -4.14 -14.22 -18.85
C ALA A 28 -3.12 -15.08 -18.09
N LYS A 29 -2.95 -16.35 -18.46
CA LYS A 29 -1.98 -17.27 -17.85
C LYS A 29 -0.51 -16.86 -17.99
N GLU A 30 -0.19 -16.04 -18.96
CA GLU A 30 1.16 -15.52 -19.17
C GLU A 30 1.36 -14.16 -18.48
N CYS A 31 0.27 -13.52 -18.01
CA CYS A 31 0.27 -12.15 -17.53
C CYS A 31 0.16 -12.04 -16.01
N VAL A 32 0.84 -11.04 -15.44
CA VAL A 32 0.58 -10.54 -14.10
C VAL A 32 -0.49 -9.45 -14.19
N CYS A 33 -1.62 -9.64 -13.50
CA CYS A 33 -2.67 -8.63 -13.43
C CYS A 33 -2.39 -7.62 -12.33
N ILE A 34 -2.51 -6.33 -12.62
CA ILE A 34 -2.46 -5.25 -11.62
C ILE A 34 -3.86 -4.65 -11.50
N ASP A 35 -4.55 -4.91 -10.39
CA ASP A 35 -5.90 -4.45 -10.10
C ASP A 35 -5.90 -3.17 -9.25
N PHE A 36 -6.40 -2.07 -9.85
CA PHE A 36 -6.74 -0.81 -9.19
C PHE A 36 -8.15 -0.40 -9.64
N THR A 37 -9.15 -1.14 -9.22
CA THR A 37 -10.54 -0.94 -9.58
C THR A 37 -11.37 -0.41 -8.40
N THR A 38 -12.61 -0.81 -8.30
CA THR A 38 -13.49 -0.49 -7.17
C THR A 38 -13.67 -1.72 -6.26
N PRO A 39 -14.03 -1.54 -4.98
CA PRO A 39 -14.33 -2.66 -4.08
C PRO A 39 -15.35 -3.64 -4.67
N ALA A 40 -16.38 -3.13 -5.34
CA ALA A 40 -17.42 -3.94 -5.95
C ALA A 40 -16.88 -4.77 -7.14
N ALA A 41 -16.06 -4.16 -8.00
CA ALA A 41 -15.44 -4.86 -9.12
C ALA A 41 -14.47 -5.95 -8.66
N PHE A 42 -13.61 -5.64 -7.69
CA PHE A 42 -12.69 -6.64 -7.13
C PHE A 42 -13.45 -7.84 -6.53
N ARG A 43 -14.50 -7.58 -5.72
CA ARG A 43 -15.35 -8.63 -5.14
C ARG A 43 -15.99 -9.53 -6.20
N ALA A 44 -16.40 -8.96 -7.32
CA ALA A 44 -16.98 -9.71 -8.42
C ALA A 44 -15.93 -10.55 -9.17
N ASN A 45 -14.68 -10.08 -9.24
CA ASN A 45 -13.67 -10.59 -10.17
C ASN A 45 -12.55 -11.40 -9.51
N TYR A 46 -12.35 -11.37 -8.18
CA TYR A 46 -11.17 -11.99 -7.56
C TYR A 46 -11.04 -13.49 -7.85
N LYS A 47 -12.15 -14.23 -8.01
CA LYS A 47 -12.11 -15.65 -8.37
C LYS A 47 -11.57 -15.85 -9.77
N PHE A 48 -12.06 -15.06 -10.73
CA PHE A 48 -11.55 -15.08 -12.09
C PHE A 48 -10.06 -14.73 -12.16
N LEU A 49 -9.63 -13.72 -11.40
CA LEU A 49 -8.24 -13.32 -11.30
C LEU A 49 -7.37 -14.47 -10.77
N ALA A 50 -7.79 -15.12 -9.68
CA ALA A 50 -7.07 -16.23 -9.08
C ALA A 50 -6.99 -17.48 -9.96
N GLU A 51 -8.01 -17.74 -10.79
CA GLU A 51 -8.08 -18.93 -11.64
C GLU A 51 -7.35 -18.77 -12.97
N ASN A 52 -7.20 -17.55 -13.47
CA ASN A 52 -6.76 -17.34 -14.85
C ASN A 52 -5.43 -16.62 -15.01
N PHE A 53 -4.99 -15.81 -14.04
CA PHE A 53 -3.76 -15.04 -14.18
C PHE A 53 -2.54 -15.77 -13.60
N LYS A 54 -1.36 -15.48 -14.17
CA LYS A 54 -0.06 -15.96 -13.67
C LYS A 54 0.20 -15.51 -12.22
N ALA A 55 -0.12 -14.27 -11.93
CA ALA A 55 -0.09 -13.68 -10.58
C ALA A 55 -0.95 -12.41 -10.56
N VAL A 56 -1.29 -11.92 -9.37
CA VAL A 56 -2.14 -10.74 -9.22
C VAL A 56 -1.56 -9.76 -8.21
N VAL A 57 -1.51 -8.48 -8.57
CA VAL A 57 -1.18 -7.36 -7.68
C VAL A 57 -2.46 -6.57 -7.40
N VAL A 58 -2.86 -6.46 -6.14
CA VAL A 58 -4.13 -5.84 -5.74
C VAL A 58 -3.89 -4.57 -4.95
N GLY A 59 -4.17 -3.43 -5.60
CA GLY A 59 -4.17 -2.10 -4.98
C GLY A 59 -5.58 -1.56 -4.69
N THR A 60 -6.62 -2.27 -5.12
CA THR A 60 -7.99 -1.95 -4.73
C THR A 60 -8.16 -2.13 -3.23
N THR A 61 -8.80 -1.18 -2.57
CA THR A 61 -9.10 -1.19 -1.13
C THR A 61 -10.60 -1.36 -0.88
N GLY A 62 -11.02 -1.45 0.39
CA GLY A 62 -12.44 -1.51 0.76
C GLY A 62 -13.09 -2.89 0.64
N TRP A 63 -12.29 -3.97 0.72
CA TRP A 63 -12.77 -5.36 0.71
C TRP A 63 -12.30 -6.18 1.93
N ALA A 64 -11.90 -5.47 3.01
CA ALA A 64 -11.32 -6.10 4.20
C ALA A 64 -12.25 -7.13 4.88
N ASP A 65 -13.55 -6.98 4.76
CA ASP A 65 -14.56 -7.89 5.29
C ASP A 65 -14.61 -9.27 4.62
N ILE A 66 -14.05 -9.41 3.40
CA ILE A 66 -13.89 -10.69 2.69
C ILE A 66 -12.43 -11.13 2.57
N LYS A 67 -11.51 -10.49 3.31
CA LYS A 67 -10.06 -10.70 3.16
C LYS A 67 -9.67 -12.17 3.32
N ASP A 68 -10.17 -12.82 4.35
CA ASP A 68 -9.84 -14.23 4.62
C ASP A 68 -10.37 -15.17 3.52
N GLU A 69 -11.56 -14.89 2.98
CA GLU A 69 -12.11 -15.64 1.85
C GLU A 69 -11.26 -15.48 0.60
N VAL A 70 -10.86 -14.26 0.27
CA VAL A 70 -9.99 -13.97 -0.88
C VAL A 70 -8.66 -14.68 -0.75
N PHE A 71 -8.01 -14.58 0.42
CA PHE A 71 -6.72 -15.20 0.67
C PHE A 71 -6.79 -16.72 0.52
N ALA A 72 -7.76 -17.35 1.18
CA ALA A 72 -7.97 -18.79 1.07
C ALA A 72 -8.23 -19.23 -0.39
N TYR A 73 -8.89 -18.39 -1.19
CA TYR A 73 -9.16 -18.70 -2.59
C TYR A 73 -7.89 -18.65 -3.45
N PHE A 74 -7.06 -17.62 -3.30
CA PHE A 74 -5.78 -17.53 -3.99
C PHE A 74 -4.82 -18.65 -3.60
N GLU A 75 -4.75 -18.99 -2.31
CA GLU A 75 -3.98 -20.13 -1.80
C GLU A 75 -4.46 -21.46 -2.43
N LYS A 76 -5.77 -21.68 -2.50
CA LYS A 76 -6.37 -22.86 -3.14
C LYS A 76 -6.02 -22.94 -4.62
N CYS A 77 -6.02 -21.83 -5.35
CA CYS A 77 -5.67 -21.79 -6.77
C CYS A 77 -4.16 -21.91 -7.01
N GLY A 78 -3.33 -21.66 -5.99
CA GLY A 78 -1.87 -21.60 -6.10
C GLY A 78 -1.36 -20.38 -6.86
N THR A 79 -2.20 -19.37 -7.06
CA THR A 79 -1.86 -18.15 -7.80
C THR A 79 -1.25 -17.13 -6.83
N PRO A 80 -0.02 -16.66 -7.08
CA PRO A 80 0.61 -15.64 -6.25
C PRO A 80 -0.21 -14.35 -6.22
N MET A 81 -0.43 -13.80 -5.04
CA MET A 81 -1.09 -12.52 -4.85
C MET A 81 -0.20 -11.60 -4.01
N ILE A 82 0.06 -10.39 -4.51
CA ILE A 82 0.65 -9.31 -3.73
C ILE A 82 -0.41 -8.25 -3.53
N TRP A 83 -0.72 -7.92 -2.29
CA TRP A 83 -1.70 -6.89 -1.95
C TRP A 83 -1.09 -5.79 -1.08
N ALA A 84 -1.63 -4.58 -1.16
CA ALA A 84 -1.34 -3.50 -0.23
C ALA A 84 -2.44 -2.44 -0.23
N SER A 85 -2.63 -1.79 0.91
CA SER A 85 -3.42 -0.55 0.99
C SER A 85 -2.67 0.65 0.40
N ASN A 86 -1.34 0.54 0.26
CA ASN A 86 -0.47 1.56 -0.29
C ASN A 86 0.76 0.93 -0.96
N PHE A 87 0.95 1.17 -2.25
CA PHE A 87 2.09 0.67 -3.02
C PHE A 87 3.27 1.64 -3.11
N SER A 88 3.22 2.82 -2.50
CA SER A 88 4.39 3.70 -2.46
C SER A 88 5.52 3.05 -1.68
N ILE A 89 6.66 2.86 -2.33
CA ILE A 89 7.88 2.33 -1.68
C ILE A 89 8.28 3.24 -0.52
N GLY A 90 8.27 4.58 -0.73
CA GLY A 90 8.61 5.54 0.31
C GLY A 90 7.69 5.45 1.53
N VAL A 91 6.37 5.30 1.32
CA VAL A 91 5.41 5.12 2.43
C VAL A 91 5.66 3.81 3.18
N ASN A 92 5.93 2.71 2.48
CA ASN A 92 6.19 1.42 3.13
C ASN A 92 7.49 1.43 3.93
N VAL A 93 8.55 2.07 3.41
CA VAL A 93 9.79 2.32 4.18
C VAL A 93 9.49 3.21 5.37
N PHE A 94 8.67 4.26 5.21
CA PHE A 94 8.29 5.15 6.29
C PHE A 94 7.52 4.43 7.40
N PHE A 95 6.61 3.51 7.08
CA PHE A 95 5.98 2.62 8.06
C PHE A 95 7.01 1.80 8.85
N ALA A 96 7.97 1.17 8.17
CA ALA A 96 8.98 0.34 8.81
C ALA A 96 9.90 1.13 9.74
N VAL A 97 10.35 2.32 9.30
CA VAL A 97 11.18 3.21 10.12
C VAL A 97 10.39 3.74 11.32
N THR A 98 9.10 4.06 11.12
CA THR A 98 8.21 4.48 12.22
C THR A 98 8.05 3.38 13.25
N GLU A 99 7.83 2.13 12.82
CA GLU A 99 7.74 0.98 13.72
C GLU A 99 9.03 0.80 14.53
N TYR A 100 10.17 0.86 13.85
CA TYR A 100 11.47 0.67 14.51
C TYR A 100 11.77 1.77 15.55
N ILE A 101 11.59 3.04 15.17
CA ILE A 101 11.87 4.16 16.09
C ILE A 101 10.88 4.20 17.26
N SER A 102 9.59 3.96 17.01
CA SER A 102 8.55 3.93 18.05
C SER A 102 8.85 2.85 19.10
N LYS A 103 9.33 1.68 18.65
CA LYS A 103 9.76 0.61 19.56
C LYS A 103 10.94 1.05 20.42
N LEU A 104 12.00 1.61 19.84
CA LEU A 104 13.17 2.08 20.58
C LEU A 104 12.81 3.18 21.59
N LEU A 105 11.98 4.14 21.20
CA LEU A 105 11.59 5.26 22.07
C LEU A 105 10.56 4.84 23.11
N GLY A 106 9.70 3.86 22.81
CA GLY A 106 8.80 3.24 23.78
C GLY A 106 9.60 2.55 24.91
N ASP A 107 10.62 1.77 24.55
CA ASP A 107 11.51 1.12 25.50
C ASP A 107 12.35 2.13 26.31
N ALA A 108 12.83 3.20 25.69
CA ALA A 108 13.62 4.25 26.36
C ALA A 108 12.76 5.12 27.30
N GLY A 109 11.50 5.35 26.94
CA GLY A 109 10.57 6.24 27.65
C GLY A 109 10.91 7.73 27.51
N GLY A 110 10.01 8.58 28.02
CA GLY A 110 10.24 10.02 28.10
C GLY A 110 10.04 10.81 26.79
N TYR A 111 9.55 10.17 25.72
CA TYR A 111 9.20 10.84 24.48
C TYR A 111 7.68 10.84 24.26
N ASN A 112 7.16 11.99 23.83
CA ASN A 112 5.75 12.21 23.51
C ASN A 112 5.59 12.27 21.98
N PRO A 113 4.90 11.31 21.34
CA PRO A 113 4.70 11.32 19.90
C PRO A 113 3.60 12.29 19.50
N TYR A 114 3.75 12.90 18.33
CA TYR A 114 2.69 13.66 17.65
C TYR A 114 2.76 13.44 16.14
N MET A 115 1.67 13.72 15.45
CA MET A 115 1.61 13.57 14.00
C MET A 115 0.85 14.73 13.34
N VAL A 116 1.36 15.17 12.18
CA VAL A 116 0.68 16.12 11.30
C VAL A 116 0.64 15.54 9.90
N GLU A 117 -0.55 15.52 9.28
CA GLU A 117 -0.69 15.14 7.87
C GLU A 117 -1.35 16.25 7.06
N MET A 118 -0.90 16.43 5.82
CA MET A 118 -1.36 17.49 4.94
C MET A 118 -1.73 16.91 3.57
N HIS A 119 -2.92 17.26 3.09
CA HIS A 119 -3.40 16.89 1.75
C HIS A 119 -4.16 18.04 1.09
N HIS A 120 -4.44 17.85 -0.20
CA HIS A 120 -5.24 18.79 -1.00
C HIS A 120 -6.63 19.02 -0.40
N CYS A 121 -7.22 20.18 -0.71
CA CYS A 121 -8.51 20.61 -0.16
C CYS A 121 -9.70 19.68 -0.51
N HIS A 122 -9.57 18.84 -1.54
CA HIS A 122 -10.62 17.91 -2.01
C HIS A 122 -10.60 16.56 -1.28
N LYS A 123 -9.63 16.27 -0.39
CA LYS A 123 -9.55 15.01 0.34
C LYS A 123 -10.58 14.99 1.47
N LEU A 124 -11.49 14.01 1.41
CA LEU A 124 -12.65 13.93 2.31
C LEU A 124 -12.33 13.30 3.67
N ASP A 125 -11.51 12.25 3.68
CA ASP A 125 -11.14 11.56 4.92
C ASP A 125 -10.07 12.35 5.70
N ALA A 126 -10.28 12.49 7.00
CA ALA A 126 -9.36 13.08 7.95
C ALA A 126 -9.46 12.32 9.30
N PRO A 127 -8.35 11.80 9.85
CA PRO A 127 -7.05 11.66 9.24
C PRO A 127 -7.06 10.75 8.01
N SER A 128 -6.02 10.88 7.15
CA SER A 128 -5.84 9.98 5.99
C SER A 128 -5.62 8.53 6.43
N GLY A 129 -5.92 7.57 5.54
CA GLY A 129 -5.66 6.16 5.82
C GLY A 129 -4.19 5.88 6.19
N THR A 130 -3.24 6.50 5.49
CA THR A 130 -1.81 6.42 5.81
C THR A 130 -1.50 6.97 7.20
N ALA A 131 -2.06 8.12 7.57
CA ALA A 131 -1.84 8.69 8.89
C ALA A 131 -2.42 7.81 10.01
N ARG A 132 -3.60 7.22 9.81
CA ARG A 132 -4.16 6.25 10.76
C ARG A 132 -3.25 5.04 10.95
N SER A 133 -2.78 4.44 9.85
CA SER A 133 -1.85 3.29 9.94
C SER A 133 -0.54 3.64 10.64
N LEU A 134 -0.02 4.86 10.45
CA LEU A 134 1.16 5.36 11.15
C LEU A 134 0.86 5.55 12.66
N GLY A 135 -0.32 6.11 12.99
CA GLY A 135 -0.78 6.25 14.35
C GLY A 135 -0.89 4.92 15.07
N ASP A 136 -1.55 3.94 14.45
CA ASP A 136 -1.69 2.58 14.98
C ASP A 136 -0.31 1.94 15.29
N ILE A 137 0.68 2.17 14.42
CA ILE A 137 2.06 1.69 14.62
C ILE A 137 2.70 2.35 15.85
N VAL A 138 2.58 3.66 15.99
CA VAL A 138 3.12 4.41 17.13
C VAL A 138 2.46 3.96 18.43
N ASP A 139 1.13 3.88 18.44
CA ASP A 139 0.33 3.52 19.61
C ASP A 139 0.63 2.10 20.09
N ALA A 140 0.75 1.15 19.15
CA ALA A 140 1.08 -0.24 19.47
C ALA A 140 2.47 -0.40 20.13
N ASN A 141 3.45 0.43 19.75
CA ASN A 141 4.83 0.31 20.22
C ASN A 141 5.14 1.21 21.44
N MET A 142 4.40 2.29 21.64
CA MET A 142 4.64 3.24 22.74
C MET A 142 3.56 3.21 23.83
N GLY A 143 2.47 2.45 23.61
CA GLY A 143 1.34 2.41 24.55
C GLY A 143 0.62 3.76 24.69
N THR A 144 0.56 4.54 23.61
CA THR A 144 -0.01 5.89 23.59
C THR A 144 -1.31 5.93 22.79
N ASN A 145 -1.86 7.11 22.64
CA ASN A 145 -2.90 7.44 21.65
C ASN A 145 -2.44 8.72 20.97
N VAL A 146 -1.65 8.57 19.89
CA VAL A 146 -1.00 9.69 19.23
C VAL A 146 -2.01 10.67 18.64
N ASP A 147 -1.84 11.95 18.91
CA ASP A 147 -2.66 13.02 18.34
C ASP A 147 -2.27 13.24 16.87
N ILE A 148 -3.24 13.10 15.97
CA ILE A 148 -3.05 13.26 14.52
C ILE A 148 -3.78 14.51 14.07
N GLN A 149 -3.03 15.55 13.72
CA GLN A 149 -3.58 16.77 13.15
C GLN A 149 -3.62 16.71 11.63
N SER A 150 -4.79 17.04 11.07
CA SER A 150 -5.03 16.98 9.62
C SER A 150 -5.16 18.37 9.03
N VAL A 151 -4.36 18.68 8.01
CA VAL A 151 -4.43 19.92 7.24
C VAL A 151 -4.95 19.64 5.84
N ARG A 152 -5.89 20.44 5.36
CA ARG A 152 -6.46 20.37 4.00
C ARG A 152 -6.29 21.72 3.33
N CYS A 153 -5.31 21.83 2.41
CA CYS A 153 -5.01 23.07 1.71
C CYS A 153 -4.32 22.82 0.35
N GLY A 154 -4.53 23.73 -0.59
CA GLY A 154 -3.91 23.67 -1.91
C GLY A 154 -4.11 22.35 -2.63
N GLU A 155 -3.10 21.95 -3.40
CA GLU A 155 -3.06 20.72 -4.19
C GLU A 155 -1.97 19.74 -3.67
N ILE A 156 -1.72 19.74 -2.36
CA ILE A 156 -0.70 18.90 -1.71
C ILE A 156 -1.05 17.42 -1.93
N PRO A 157 -0.19 16.62 -2.59
CA PRO A 157 -0.48 15.21 -2.86
C PRO A 157 -0.53 14.35 -1.59
N GLY A 158 0.26 14.70 -0.58
CA GLY A 158 0.29 14.08 0.74
C GLY A 158 1.63 14.27 1.43
N ILE A 159 1.59 14.84 2.62
CA ILE A 159 2.75 14.99 3.53
C ILE A 159 2.36 14.35 4.85
N HIS A 160 3.24 13.54 5.41
CA HIS A 160 3.06 12.91 6.73
C HIS A 160 4.31 13.17 7.56
N THR A 161 4.15 13.87 8.68
CA THR A 161 5.22 14.18 9.62
C THR A 161 4.92 13.53 10.95
N ILE A 162 5.88 12.80 11.49
CA ILE A 162 5.85 12.24 12.84
C ILE A 162 6.97 12.86 13.63
N GLY A 163 6.66 13.37 14.81
CA GLY A 163 7.64 13.87 15.77
C GLY A 163 7.55 13.12 17.09
N PHE A 164 8.70 12.93 17.72
CA PHE A 164 8.86 12.37 19.06
C PHE A 164 9.58 13.39 19.89
N GLU A 165 8.90 14.04 20.82
CA GLU A 165 9.42 15.15 21.62
C GLU A 165 9.80 14.68 23.01
N GLY A 166 11.10 14.76 23.33
CA GLY A 166 11.68 14.54 24.63
C GLY A 166 11.86 15.84 25.41
N ALA A 167 12.38 15.76 26.63
CA ALA A 167 12.64 16.93 27.46
C ALA A 167 13.76 17.85 26.92
N ASN A 168 14.69 17.31 26.13
CA ASN A 168 15.90 18.02 25.70
C ASN A 168 16.09 18.03 24.17
N ASP A 169 15.36 17.21 23.44
CA ASP A 169 15.48 17.07 22.01
C ASP A 169 14.17 16.62 21.35
N ARG A 170 14.16 16.60 20.04
CA ARG A 170 13.06 16.11 19.22
C ARG A 170 13.62 15.35 18.02
N ILE A 171 13.03 14.21 17.73
CA ILE A 171 13.25 13.50 16.47
C ILE A 171 12.03 13.73 15.58
N THR A 172 12.26 14.15 14.33
CA THR A 172 11.18 14.38 13.37
C THR A 172 11.49 13.66 12.08
N MET A 173 10.51 12.93 11.56
CA MET A 173 10.57 12.26 10.27
C MET A 173 9.43 12.73 9.39
N THR A 174 9.68 12.93 8.10
CA THR A 174 8.68 13.40 7.14
C THR A 174 8.77 12.59 5.85
N HIS A 175 7.62 12.13 5.38
CA HIS A 175 7.43 11.62 4.03
C HIS A 175 6.56 12.60 3.26
N GLU A 176 7.03 13.04 2.09
CA GLU A 176 6.30 13.90 1.16
C GLU A 176 6.17 13.19 -0.19
N ALA A 177 4.93 13.06 -0.67
CA ALA A 177 4.64 12.59 -2.01
C ALA A 177 4.67 13.78 -2.99
N PHE A 178 5.42 13.68 -4.08
CA PHE A 178 5.43 14.70 -5.14
C PHE A 178 4.34 14.47 -6.20
N SER A 179 3.89 13.22 -6.34
CA SER A 179 2.83 12.83 -7.26
C SER A 179 2.23 11.48 -6.86
N ARG A 180 1.15 11.09 -7.54
CA ARG A 180 0.55 9.75 -7.38
C ARG A 180 1.28 8.67 -8.18
N GLU A 181 2.30 9.01 -8.97
CA GLU A 181 3.06 8.04 -9.77
C GLU A 181 3.82 7.03 -8.89
N GLY A 182 4.16 7.39 -7.64
CA GLY A 182 4.81 6.49 -6.69
C GLY A 182 4.00 5.23 -6.39
N PHE A 183 2.66 5.31 -6.37
CA PHE A 183 1.79 4.13 -6.18
C PHE A 183 1.83 3.20 -7.40
N ALA A 184 1.78 3.78 -8.60
CA ALA A 184 1.85 3.02 -9.84
C ALA A 184 3.22 2.36 -10.03
N ALA A 185 4.31 3.07 -9.69
CA ALA A 185 5.66 2.54 -9.74
C ALA A 185 5.86 1.37 -8.77
N GLY A 186 5.34 1.49 -7.55
CA GLY A 186 5.40 0.41 -6.57
C GLY A 186 4.56 -0.81 -6.97
N ALA A 187 3.41 -0.60 -7.61
CA ALA A 187 2.61 -1.72 -8.12
C ALA A 187 3.31 -2.47 -9.26
N VAL A 188 4.01 -1.76 -10.15
CA VAL A 188 4.86 -2.39 -11.18
C VAL A 188 6.02 -3.13 -10.54
N GLU A 189 6.65 -2.55 -9.52
CA GLU A 189 7.70 -3.23 -8.74
C GLU A 189 7.18 -4.51 -8.07
N ALA A 190 5.98 -4.47 -7.49
CA ALA A 190 5.32 -5.66 -6.94
C ALA A 190 5.09 -6.72 -8.03
N ALA A 191 4.61 -6.32 -9.20
CA ALA A 191 4.39 -7.24 -10.31
C ALA A 191 5.68 -7.97 -10.75
N LEU A 192 6.80 -7.26 -10.81
CA LEU A 192 8.10 -7.85 -11.12
C LEU A 192 8.62 -8.82 -10.05
N ARG A 193 8.14 -8.68 -8.81
CA ARG A 193 8.52 -9.56 -7.68
C ARG A 193 7.63 -10.80 -7.55
N THR A 194 6.64 -10.99 -8.41
CA THR A 194 5.78 -12.18 -8.36
C THR A 194 6.47 -13.46 -8.83
N GLU A 195 7.57 -13.34 -9.57
CA GLU A 195 8.30 -14.48 -10.09
C GLU A 195 8.86 -15.37 -8.96
N GLY A 196 8.52 -16.65 -9.01
CA GLY A 196 8.94 -17.62 -7.99
C GLY A 196 8.21 -17.53 -6.66
N LEU A 197 7.24 -16.62 -6.50
CA LEU A 197 6.39 -16.57 -5.32
C LEU A 197 5.29 -17.63 -5.38
N SER A 198 4.78 -17.98 -4.21
CA SER A 198 3.55 -18.76 -4.01
C SER A 198 2.77 -18.15 -2.85
N GLY A 199 1.44 -18.26 -2.89
CA GLY A 199 0.58 -17.78 -1.83
C GLY A 199 0.36 -16.26 -1.83
N VAL A 200 -0.10 -15.74 -0.70
CA VAL A 200 -0.52 -14.35 -0.53
C VAL A 200 0.49 -13.57 0.30
N HIS A 201 0.93 -12.43 -0.20
CA HIS A 201 1.94 -11.58 0.43
C HIS A 201 1.46 -10.14 0.56
N GLU A 202 1.80 -9.50 1.66
CA GLU A 202 1.71 -8.05 1.76
C GLU A 202 2.97 -7.41 1.12
N PHE A 203 2.77 -6.35 0.31
CA PHE A 203 3.86 -5.71 -0.42
C PHE A 203 4.99 -5.23 0.49
N ARG A 204 4.66 -4.70 1.68
CA ARG A 204 5.65 -4.25 2.67
C ARG A 204 6.59 -5.36 3.10
N GLU A 205 6.09 -6.58 3.30
CA GLU A 205 6.93 -7.73 3.69
C GLU A 205 7.96 -8.10 2.63
N LEU A 206 7.61 -7.91 1.36
CA LEU A 206 8.52 -8.20 0.23
C LEU A 206 9.55 -7.11 0.00
N LEU A 207 9.27 -5.87 0.43
CA LEU A 207 10.21 -4.75 0.33
C LEU A 207 11.33 -4.79 1.37
N LEU A 208 11.05 -5.38 2.54
CA LEU A 208 11.92 -5.32 3.72
C LEU A 208 12.76 -6.60 3.92
N ARG A 209 12.70 -7.52 2.96
CA ARG A 209 13.53 -8.74 2.89
C ARG A 209 14.88 -8.46 2.18
#